data_074da5442dfe756dee96c3c190a31648
#
_entry.id   074da5442dfe756dee96c3c190a31648
#
_cell.length_a   1.000
_cell.length_b   1.000
_cell.length_c   1.000
_cell.angle_alpha   90.00
_cell.angle_beta   90.00
_cell.angle_gamma   90.00
#
_symmetry.space_group_name_H-M   'P 1'
#
loop_
_entity.id
_entity.type
_entity.pdbx_description
1 polymer ?
#
loop_
_entity_poly.entity_id
_entity_poly.type
_entity_poly.pdbx_seq_one_letter_code
_entity_poly.pdbx_strand_id
1 'polypeptide(L)'
;MKFKLSSEYKPTGDQPQAIAQLSEGVLDDIPAQVLLGVTGSGKTFTMANVIEKVQRPTLILSHNKTLAAQLYAEMKGFFPDNAVQYFVSYYDYYQPEAYIPSVDKYIEKDLMINDEIDRLRLATTSALLSGRRDVIVVSSVSCLYGIGNPDEFNANIIPVAVGQKIARNALLRSLVNALYSRNEVEARRGTFRVKGDTIDIRLAYEEIVLRIVLWGDEIESISTHHAEDMRLLGRHDEFRIYPANIFVTSPARQQSAVAQIQLDLGEQVEAFKREGKPLEAQRLEERVTYDVEMIKELGYCSGIENYSRYFDGREPGMRPFCLLDYYPKDYLTIIDESHVTVPQIRAMWGGDLSRKTNLVNYGFRLAAALDNRPLTFDEFESMSHQTIYVSATPADYELKKSEGIVVEQVIRPTGLLDPLIEVRPSLNQIDNLMEEITLRVERGERTLVTTLTKRMAEELNDYLLKMKFKAAYIHSDVDTMDRIKILDDLRAGTFDVLIGVNLLREGLDLPEVSLVAILDADKEGFLRSRRSLVQTVGRAARNLNGMVIMYADVITESMQQTIDET
;
A
#
# COMPACT_ATOMS: atom_id res chain seq x y z
N MET A 1 1.99 -8.23 23.79
CA MET A 1 2.30 -6.84 24.24
C MET A 1 1.06 -5.97 24.03
N LYS A 2 0.97 -4.82 24.72
CA LYS A 2 -0.08 -3.82 24.54
C LYS A 2 0.45 -2.66 23.72
N PHE A 3 -0.40 -1.99 22.96
CA PHE A 3 -0.04 -0.71 22.35
C PHE A 3 0.23 0.32 23.43
N LYS A 4 1.31 1.07 23.23
CA LYS A 4 1.71 2.18 24.10
C LYS A 4 2.09 3.35 23.22
N LEU A 5 1.23 4.38 23.26
CA LEU A 5 1.45 5.61 22.51
C LEU A 5 2.62 6.41 23.13
N SER A 6 3.54 6.84 22.30
CA SER A 6 4.64 7.76 22.66
C SER A 6 4.45 9.04 21.85
N SER A 7 4.16 10.15 22.51
CA SER A 7 3.98 11.44 21.85
C SER A 7 4.23 12.59 22.83
N GLU A 8 4.85 13.65 22.34
CA GLU A 8 4.96 14.93 23.06
C GLU A 8 3.64 15.72 22.98
N TYR A 9 2.77 15.39 22.01
CA TYR A 9 1.49 16.04 21.81
C TYR A 9 0.42 15.48 22.73
N LYS A 10 -0.52 16.34 23.12
CA LYS A 10 -1.75 15.95 23.82
C LYS A 10 -2.95 16.26 22.94
N PRO A 11 -4.02 15.44 23.02
CA PRO A 11 -5.24 15.73 22.29
C PRO A 11 -5.81 17.11 22.62
N THR A 12 -6.10 17.92 21.61
CA THR A 12 -6.63 19.28 21.72
C THR A 12 -7.81 19.52 20.77
N GLY A 13 -8.55 20.59 20.95
CA GLY A 13 -9.72 20.90 20.13
C GLY A 13 -10.78 19.80 20.20
N ASP A 14 -11.20 19.30 19.03
CA ASP A 14 -12.19 18.22 18.91
C ASP A 14 -11.60 16.81 19.12
N GLN A 15 -10.27 16.70 19.14
CA GLN A 15 -9.59 15.39 19.23
C GLN A 15 -10.02 14.56 20.45
N PRO A 16 -10.10 15.12 21.70
CA PRO A 16 -10.52 14.33 22.87
C PRO A 16 -11.89 13.69 22.68
N GLN A 17 -12.85 14.45 22.14
CA GLN A 17 -14.20 13.96 21.88
C GLN A 17 -14.23 12.94 20.75
N ALA A 18 -13.53 13.21 19.65
CA ALA A 18 -13.43 12.28 18.52
C ALA A 18 -12.81 10.94 18.93
N ILE A 19 -11.71 10.98 19.71
CA ILE A 19 -11.06 9.78 20.26
C ILE A 19 -12.02 8.98 21.15
N ALA A 20 -12.78 9.66 22.02
CA ALA A 20 -13.74 9.00 22.91
C ALA A 20 -14.85 8.30 22.10
N GLN A 21 -15.52 9.03 21.21
CA GLN A 21 -16.64 8.52 20.41
C GLN A 21 -16.22 7.35 19.50
N LEU A 22 -15.10 7.48 18.78
CA LEU A 22 -14.61 6.39 17.91
C LEU A 22 -14.22 5.17 18.72
N SER A 23 -13.57 5.35 19.88
CA SER A 23 -13.14 4.23 20.72
C SER A 23 -14.34 3.51 21.33
N GLU A 24 -15.34 4.24 21.85
CA GLU A 24 -16.59 3.67 22.35
C GLU A 24 -17.31 2.91 21.25
N GLY A 25 -17.44 3.48 20.04
CA GLY A 25 -18.07 2.79 18.93
C GLY A 25 -17.36 1.48 18.56
N VAL A 26 -16.02 1.42 18.60
CA VAL A 26 -15.29 0.18 18.37
C VAL A 26 -15.55 -0.84 19.51
N LEU A 27 -15.59 -0.39 20.75
CA LEU A 27 -15.84 -1.27 21.91
C LEU A 27 -17.29 -1.77 21.97
N ASP A 28 -18.23 -1.00 21.45
CA ASP A 28 -19.65 -1.34 21.33
C ASP A 28 -19.98 -2.12 20.04
N ASP A 29 -18.95 -2.60 19.34
CA ASP A 29 -19.04 -3.39 18.12
C ASP A 29 -19.81 -2.70 16.98
N ILE A 30 -19.77 -1.36 16.89
CA ILE A 30 -20.33 -0.60 15.77
C ILE A 30 -19.53 -0.97 14.50
N PRO A 31 -20.19 -1.46 13.44
CA PRO A 31 -19.49 -2.00 12.28
C PRO A 31 -18.82 -0.93 11.41
N ALA A 32 -19.34 0.29 11.40
CA ALA A 32 -18.82 1.37 10.56
C ALA A 32 -18.99 2.73 11.23
N GLN A 33 -17.93 3.54 11.23
CA GLN A 33 -17.93 4.91 11.71
C GLN A 33 -17.17 5.80 10.72
N VAL A 34 -17.51 7.08 10.66
CA VAL A 34 -16.82 8.07 9.84
C VAL A 34 -16.13 9.09 10.74
N LEU A 35 -14.83 9.31 10.54
CA LEU A 35 -14.11 10.46 11.06
C LEU A 35 -14.03 11.53 9.95
N LEU A 36 -14.87 12.55 10.07
CA LEU A 36 -14.81 13.74 9.23
C LEU A 36 -13.79 14.70 9.86
N GLY A 37 -12.60 14.77 9.27
CA GLY A 37 -11.53 15.60 9.79
C GLY A 37 -10.96 16.52 8.72
N VAL A 38 -11.02 17.82 8.92
CA VAL A 38 -10.44 18.79 7.99
C VAL A 38 -8.93 18.60 7.85
N THR A 39 -8.36 19.08 6.75
CA THR A 39 -6.91 19.02 6.54
C THR A 39 -6.18 19.76 7.67
N GLY A 40 -5.18 19.12 8.26
CA GLY A 40 -4.42 19.69 9.37
C GLY A 40 -5.05 19.56 10.76
N SER A 41 -6.19 18.88 10.90
CA SER A 41 -6.81 18.64 12.21
C SER A 41 -6.09 17.57 13.06
N GLY A 42 -5.09 16.87 12.51
CA GLY A 42 -4.35 15.82 13.23
C GLY A 42 -5.05 14.47 13.25
N LYS A 43 -5.73 14.10 12.17
CA LYS A 43 -6.43 12.80 12.02
C LYS A 43 -5.56 11.61 12.37
N THR A 44 -4.28 11.59 11.92
CA THR A 44 -3.33 10.50 12.20
C THR A 44 -3.11 10.32 13.70
N PHE A 45 -2.98 11.43 14.44
CA PHE A 45 -2.83 11.40 15.90
C PHE A 45 -4.09 10.89 16.60
N THR A 46 -5.28 11.27 16.10
CA THR A 46 -6.56 10.74 16.58
C THR A 46 -6.65 9.23 16.36
N MET A 47 -6.31 8.75 15.16
CA MET A 47 -6.25 7.30 14.87
C MET A 47 -5.30 6.56 15.82
N ALA A 48 -4.11 7.09 16.06
CA ALA A 48 -3.14 6.49 16.98
C ALA A 48 -3.70 6.37 18.42
N ASN A 49 -4.37 7.41 18.91
CA ASN A 49 -5.01 7.38 20.24
C ASN A 49 -6.16 6.37 20.30
N VAL A 50 -6.96 6.23 19.25
CA VAL A 50 -8.02 5.20 19.17
C VAL A 50 -7.39 3.81 19.23
N ILE A 51 -6.34 3.53 18.44
CA ILE A 51 -5.64 2.24 18.44
C ILE A 51 -5.12 1.91 19.85
N GLU A 52 -4.51 2.87 20.54
CA GLU A 52 -4.04 2.65 21.91
C GLU A 52 -5.19 2.31 22.86
N LYS A 53 -6.33 2.99 22.75
CA LYS A 53 -7.49 2.76 23.62
C LYS A 53 -8.13 1.40 23.38
N VAL A 54 -8.35 1.02 22.13
CA VAL A 54 -9.08 -0.20 21.80
C VAL A 54 -8.22 -1.47 21.83
N GLN A 55 -6.90 -1.36 21.76
CA GLN A 55 -5.94 -2.46 21.89
C GLN A 55 -6.19 -3.62 20.89
N ARG A 56 -6.59 -3.32 19.67
CA ARG A 56 -6.84 -4.31 18.62
C ARG A 56 -5.78 -4.24 17.51
N PRO A 57 -5.33 -5.37 16.94
CA PRO A 57 -4.53 -5.35 15.72
C PRO A 57 -5.24 -4.51 14.67
N THR A 58 -4.50 -3.65 13.98
CA THR A 58 -5.09 -2.65 13.10
C THR A 58 -4.49 -2.69 11.71
N LEU A 59 -5.37 -2.65 10.70
CA LEU A 59 -5.02 -2.43 9.31
C LEU A 59 -5.37 -1.00 8.92
N ILE A 60 -4.39 -0.23 8.44
CA ILE A 60 -4.59 1.12 7.91
C ILE A 60 -4.41 1.06 6.40
N LEU A 61 -5.48 1.33 5.65
CA LEU A 61 -5.47 1.35 4.19
C LEU A 61 -5.31 2.77 3.65
N SER A 62 -4.43 2.92 2.69
CA SER A 62 -4.20 4.15 1.95
C SER A 62 -4.27 3.90 0.44
N HIS A 63 -4.66 4.90 -0.34
CA HIS A 63 -4.85 4.76 -1.79
C HIS A 63 -3.56 4.74 -2.61
N ASN A 64 -2.41 5.14 -2.05
CA ASN A 64 -1.12 5.09 -2.75
C ASN A 64 0.06 4.78 -1.82
N LYS A 65 1.22 4.42 -2.43
CA LYS A 65 2.44 4.05 -1.69
C LYS A 65 3.03 5.22 -0.89
N THR A 66 3.00 6.44 -1.42
CA THR A 66 3.62 7.63 -0.81
C THR A 66 2.90 8.00 0.49
N LEU A 67 1.57 8.05 0.44
CA LEU A 67 0.76 8.31 1.63
C LEU A 67 0.89 7.17 2.65
N ALA A 68 0.91 5.92 2.19
CA ALA A 68 1.14 4.77 3.07
C ALA A 68 2.51 4.86 3.76
N ALA A 69 3.57 5.30 3.05
CA ALA A 69 4.90 5.49 3.64
C ALA A 69 4.92 6.59 4.70
N GLN A 70 4.22 7.71 4.46
CA GLN A 70 4.07 8.78 5.43
C GLN A 70 3.34 8.29 6.68
N LEU A 71 2.18 7.63 6.52
CA LEU A 71 1.41 7.09 7.64
C LEU A 71 2.21 6.04 8.43
N TYR A 72 2.99 5.21 7.74
CA TYR A 72 3.87 4.24 8.37
C TYR A 72 4.92 4.94 9.26
N ALA A 73 5.59 5.98 8.73
CA ALA A 73 6.58 6.74 9.50
C ALA A 73 5.96 7.43 10.72
N GLU A 74 4.79 8.05 10.57
CA GLU A 74 4.06 8.69 11.67
C GLU A 74 3.65 7.66 12.74
N MET A 75 3.04 6.53 12.33
CA MET A 75 2.64 5.46 13.25
C MET A 75 3.83 4.83 13.97
N LYS A 76 4.96 4.65 13.28
CA LYS A 76 6.19 4.16 13.90
C LYS A 76 6.76 5.13 14.92
N GLY A 77 6.62 6.44 14.69
CA GLY A 77 6.95 7.47 15.66
C GLY A 77 6.05 7.43 16.90
N PHE A 78 4.75 7.19 16.72
CA PHE A 78 3.79 7.07 17.81
C PHE A 78 3.90 5.75 18.59
N PHE A 79 4.35 4.67 17.96
CA PHE A 79 4.43 3.34 18.54
C PHE A 79 5.84 2.72 18.36
N PRO A 80 6.90 3.33 18.94
CA PRO A 80 8.27 2.90 18.70
C PRO A 80 8.57 1.47 19.22
N ASP A 81 7.86 1.03 20.26
CA ASP A 81 8.04 -0.28 20.90
C ASP A 81 7.08 -1.37 20.39
N ASN A 82 6.15 -1.01 19.51
CA ASN A 82 5.14 -1.92 18.97
C ASN A 82 5.45 -2.32 17.52
N ALA A 83 4.77 -3.37 17.04
CA ALA A 83 4.98 -3.88 15.68
C ALA A 83 4.22 -3.03 14.65
N VAL A 84 4.82 -1.94 14.20
CA VAL A 84 4.33 -1.18 13.07
C VAL A 84 4.97 -1.71 11.80
N GLN A 85 4.14 -2.14 10.85
CA GLN A 85 4.55 -2.84 9.63
C GLN A 85 4.09 -2.08 8.37
N TYR A 86 4.79 -2.29 7.27
CA TYR A 86 4.53 -1.66 5.99
C TYR A 86 4.28 -2.71 4.91
N PHE A 87 3.11 -2.67 4.28
CA PHE A 87 2.70 -3.67 3.29
C PHE A 87 2.15 -3.02 2.03
N VAL A 88 3.00 -2.79 1.05
CA VAL A 88 2.63 -2.22 -0.26
C VAL A 88 3.09 -3.12 -1.39
N SER A 89 2.76 -2.79 -2.63
CA SER A 89 3.29 -3.50 -3.79
C SER A 89 4.82 -3.44 -3.82
N TYR A 90 5.47 -4.59 -3.89
CA TYR A 90 6.93 -4.72 -3.86
C TYR A 90 7.60 -4.51 -5.23
N TYR A 91 6.84 -4.07 -6.24
CA TYR A 91 7.38 -3.74 -7.55
C TYR A 91 7.76 -2.25 -7.62
N ASP A 92 8.99 -1.95 -8.02
CA ASP A 92 9.40 -0.60 -8.42
C ASP A 92 8.89 -0.29 -9.82
N TYR A 93 8.89 -1.31 -10.69
CA TYR A 93 8.27 -1.28 -12.00
C TYR A 93 7.40 -2.54 -12.18
N TYR A 94 6.22 -2.39 -12.76
CA TYR A 94 5.32 -3.50 -13.05
C TYR A 94 4.53 -3.30 -14.33
N GLN A 95 4.82 -4.12 -15.35
CA GLN A 95 4.01 -4.27 -16.55
C GLN A 95 3.26 -5.60 -16.47
N PRO A 96 1.95 -5.58 -16.29
CA PRO A 96 1.18 -6.82 -16.26
C PRO A 96 1.16 -7.51 -17.63
N GLU A 97 1.19 -8.84 -17.62
CA GLU A 97 0.93 -9.65 -18.81
C GLU A 97 -0.46 -9.34 -19.37
N ALA A 98 -0.56 -9.07 -20.66
CA ALA A 98 -1.83 -8.77 -21.31
C ALA A 98 -1.84 -9.21 -22.78
N TYR A 99 -3.04 -9.44 -23.31
CA TYR A 99 -3.25 -9.64 -24.74
C TYR A 99 -4.33 -8.68 -25.23
N ILE A 100 -4.04 -7.99 -26.33
CA ILE A 100 -4.94 -7.01 -26.96
C ILE A 100 -5.43 -7.61 -28.29
N PRO A 101 -6.63 -8.22 -28.33
CA PRO A 101 -7.11 -8.95 -29.50
C PRO A 101 -7.26 -8.06 -30.75
N SER A 102 -7.64 -6.79 -30.58
CA SER A 102 -7.90 -5.86 -31.70
C SER A 102 -6.68 -5.57 -32.57
N VAL A 103 -5.46 -5.75 -32.03
CA VAL A 103 -4.19 -5.50 -32.72
C VAL A 103 -3.27 -6.70 -32.68
N ASP A 104 -3.76 -7.87 -32.24
CA ASP A 104 -3.01 -9.13 -32.09
C ASP A 104 -1.66 -8.92 -31.37
N LYS A 105 -1.70 -8.17 -30.25
CA LYS A 105 -0.48 -7.81 -29.50
C LYS A 105 -0.45 -8.50 -28.14
N TYR A 106 0.52 -9.36 -27.95
CA TYR A 106 0.87 -9.88 -26.63
C TYR A 106 1.88 -8.97 -25.94
N ILE A 107 1.62 -8.67 -24.68
CA ILE A 107 2.47 -7.89 -23.80
C ILE A 107 3.00 -8.84 -22.74
N GLU A 108 4.29 -9.07 -22.75
CA GLU A 108 4.94 -9.89 -21.74
C GLU A 108 4.97 -9.19 -20.39
N LYS A 109 4.89 -9.98 -19.31
CA LYS A 109 5.05 -9.49 -17.96
C LYS A 109 6.48 -9.01 -17.76
N ASP A 110 6.64 -7.76 -17.30
CA ASP A 110 7.93 -7.20 -16.92
C ASP A 110 7.83 -6.56 -15.54
N LEU A 111 8.85 -6.77 -14.70
CA LEU A 111 8.82 -6.30 -13.32
C LEU A 111 10.23 -6.11 -12.75
N MET A 112 10.34 -5.17 -11.82
CA MET A 112 11.50 -4.97 -10.97
C MET A 112 11.06 -5.04 -9.51
N ILE A 113 11.61 -5.98 -8.76
CA ILE A 113 11.29 -6.19 -7.34
C ILE A 113 12.18 -5.30 -6.48
N ASN A 114 11.56 -4.66 -5.49
CA ASN A 114 12.25 -3.95 -4.43
C ASN A 114 12.48 -4.90 -3.25
N ASP A 115 13.72 -5.29 -3.03
CA ASP A 115 14.11 -6.25 -1.98
C ASP A 115 13.76 -5.77 -0.57
N GLU A 116 13.82 -4.47 -0.30
CA GLU A 116 13.48 -3.91 1.00
C GLU A 116 11.97 -3.99 1.27
N ILE A 117 11.14 -3.66 0.27
CA ILE A 117 9.69 -3.80 0.41
C ILE A 117 9.30 -5.28 0.55
N ASP A 118 9.96 -6.18 -0.16
CA ASP A 118 9.73 -7.63 -0.02
C ASP A 118 10.04 -8.11 1.40
N ARG A 119 11.16 -7.64 1.99
CA ARG A 119 11.51 -7.89 3.39
C ARG A 119 10.42 -7.39 4.36
N LEU A 120 9.93 -6.17 4.16
CA LEU A 120 8.88 -5.58 4.99
C LEU A 120 7.55 -6.34 4.89
N ARG A 121 7.23 -6.88 3.72
CA ARG A 121 6.06 -7.75 3.54
C ARG A 121 6.18 -9.06 4.32
N LEU A 122 7.34 -9.70 4.28
CA LEU A 122 7.63 -10.88 5.10
C LEU A 122 7.60 -10.58 6.59
N ALA A 123 8.16 -9.45 7.03
CA ALA A 123 8.08 -8.99 8.41
C ALA A 123 6.62 -8.82 8.86
N THR A 124 5.76 -8.30 7.99
CA THR A 124 4.33 -8.13 8.25
C THR A 124 3.63 -9.47 8.50
N THR A 125 3.79 -10.44 7.60
CA THR A 125 3.16 -11.76 7.74
C THR A 125 3.67 -12.49 8.96
N SER A 126 4.97 -12.40 9.24
CA SER A 126 5.60 -12.99 10.43
C SER A 126 5.07 -12.36 11.73
N ALA A 127 4.93 -11.03 11.77
CA ALA A 127 4.38 -10.32 12.93
C ALA A 127 2.93 -10.72 13.21
N LEU A 128 2.08 -10.80 12.18
CA LEU A 128 0.68 -11.19 12.33
C LEU A 128 0.52 -12.63 12.83
N LEU A 129 1.36 -13.57 12.38
CA LEU A 129 1.31 -14.97 12.79
C LEU A 129 2.12 -15.27 14.07
N SER A 130 2.82 -14.29 14.63
CA SER A 130 3.59 -14.45 15.87
C SER A 130 2.73 -14.62 17.13
N GLY A 131 1.42 -14.35 17.03
CA GLY A 131 0.50 -14.27 18.17
C GLY A 131 0.50 -12.92 18.88
N ARG A 132 1.28 -11.93 18.39
CA ARG A 132 1.23 -10.54 18.89
C ARG A 132 -0.11 -9.91 18.57
N ARG A 133 -0.59 -9.10 19.48
CA ARG A 133 -1.82 -8.31 19.27
C ARG A 133 -1.54 -6.82 19.04
N ASP A 134 -0.32 -6.38 19.29
CA ASP A 134 0.13 -5.00 19.14
C ASP A 134 0.75 -4.77 17.74
N VAL A 135 -0.01 -5.15 16.70
CA VAL A 135 0.42 -5.04 15.30
C VAL A 135 -0.41 -4.00 14.57
N ILE A 136 0.24 -3.01 13.99
CA ILE A 136 -0.34 -2.05 13.04
C ILE A 136 0.29 -2.31 11.68
N VAL A 137 -0.53 -2.56 10.67
CA VAL A 137 -0.04 -2.64 9.29
C VAL A 137 -0.57 -1.46 8.51
N VAL A 138 0.33 -0.67 7.96
CA VAL A 138 -0.03 0.38 6.99
C VAL A 138 0.17 -0.17 5.59
N SER A 139 -0.90 -0.19 4.82
CA SER A 139 -0.93 -0.83 3.51
C SER A 139 -1.56 0.04 2.43
N SER A 140 -1.14 -0.19 1.18
CA SER A 140 -1.92 0.21 0.02
C SER A 140 -2.95 -0.88 -0.32
N VAL A 141 -3.80 -0.64 -1.31
CA VAL A 141 -4.77 -1.63 -1.80
C VAL A 141 -4.13 -2.95 -2.31
N SER A 142 -2.80 -3.02 -2.39
CA SER A 142 -2.08 -4.26 -2.72
C SER A 142 -2.28 -5.41 -1.73
N CYS A 143 -2.74 -5.13 -0.51
CA CYS A 143 -3.09 -6.15 0.49
C CYS A 143 -4.29 -7.02 0.11
N LEU A 144 -5.07 -6.60 -0.89
CA LEU A 144 -6.24 -7.31 -1.39
C LEU A 144 -5.91 -8.33 -2.49
N TYR A 145 -4.67 -8.31 -3.00
CA TYR A 145 -4.18 -9.33 -3.93
C TYR A 145 -3.79 -10.60 -3.22
N GLY A 146 -3.83 -11.70 -3.98
CA GLY A 146 -3.41 -13.01 -3.50
C GLY A 146 -1.96 -13.03 -2.99
N ILE A 147 -1.80 -13.60 -1.81
CA ILE A 147 -0.51 -13.96 -1.20
C ILE A 147 -0.56 -15.43 -0.78
N GLY A 148 0.51 -15.95 -0.16
CA GLY A 148 0.55 -17.35 0.27
C GLY A 148 -0.54 -17.71 1.28
N ASN A 149 -0.82 -19.01 1.40
CA ASN A 149 -1.75 -19.54 2.38
C ASN A 149 -1.17 -19.37 3.81
N PRO A 150 -1.87 -18.70 4.74
CA PRO A 150 -1.39 -18.50 6.11
C PRO A 150 -1.16 -19.83 6.87
N ASP A 151 -1.96 -20.88 6.60
CA ASP A 151 -1.79 -22.18 7.24
C ASP A 151 -0.51 -22.87 6.78
N GLU A 152 -0.20 -22.84 5.49
CA GLU A 152 1.06 -23.36 4.94
C GLU A 152 2.26 -22.55 5.46
N PHE A 153 2.14 -21.23 5.56
CA PHE A 153 3.19 -20.39 6.13
C PHE A 153 3.42 -20.74 7.60
N ASN A 154 2.37 -20.89 8.38
CA ASN A 154 2.43 -21.24 9.80
C ASN A 154 2.99 -22.66 10.02
N ALA A 155 2.63 -23.64 9.18
CA ALA A 155 3.14 -25.01 9.25
C ALA A 155 4.65 -25.12 8.98
N ASN A 156 5.23 -24.15 8.26
CA ASN A 156 6.65 -24.11 7.94
C ASN A 156 7.47 -23.22 8.91
N ILE A 157 6.88 -22.71 9.99
CA ILE A 157 7.61 -22.03 11.07
C ILE A 157 8.44 -23.09 11.81
N ILE A 158 9.72 -22.79 12.05
CA ILE A 158 10.65 -23.68 12.73
C ILE A 158 10.85 -23.16 14.16
N PRO A 159 10.22 -23.78 15.18
CA PRO A 159 10.50 -23.46 16.57
C PRO A 159 11.82 -24.12 16.98
N VAL A 160 12.70 -23.37 17.65
CA VAL A 160 13.95 -23.85 18.21
C VAL A 160 14.08 -23.39 19.65
N ALA A 161 14.61 -24.24 20.53
CA ALA A 161 14.83 -23.94 21.95
C ALA A 161 16.15 -24.49 22.43
N VAL A 162 16.78 -23.82 23.39
CA VAL A 162 17.98 -24.31 24.08
C VAL A 162 17.65 -25.62 24.79
N GLY A 163 18.51 -26.62 24.66
CA GLY A 163 18.30 -27.98 25.19
C GLY A 163 17.42 -28.88 24.30
N GLN A 164 16.88 -28.35 23.19
CA GLN A 164 16.10 -29.14 22.23
C GLN A 164 17.01 -30.17 21.53
N LYS A 165 16.58 -31.43 21.54
CA LYS A 165 17.26 -32.50 20.80
C LYS A 165 16.78 -32.52 19.36
N ILE A 166 17.67 -32.19 18.44
CA ILE A 166 17.40 -32.16 17.00
C ILE A 166 18.69 -32.49 16.23
N ALA A 167 18.66 -33.51 15.40
CA ALA A 167 19.77 -33.82 14.53
C ALA A 167 20.05 -32.63 13.56
N ARG A 168 21.33 -32.24 13.41
CA ARG A 168 21.76 -31.15 12.54
C ARG A 168 21.12 -31.23 11.16
N ASN A 169 21.15 -32.39 10.52
CA ASN A 169 20.58 -32.57 9.19
C ASN A 169 19.04 -32.40 9.14
N ALA A 170 18.34 -32.70 10.24
CA ALA A 170 16.90 -32.44 10.33
C ALA A 170 16.62 -30.95 10.37
N LEU A 171 17.38 -30.18 11.18
CA LEU A 171 17.26 -28.73 11.22
C LEU A 171 17.57 -28.09 9.85
N LEU A 172 18.62 -28.53 9.17
CA LEU A 172 18.97 -28.04 7.83
C LEU A 172 17.87 -28.34 6.79
N ARG A 173 17.23 -29.52 6.85
CA ARG A 173 16.08 -29.85 5.99
C ARG A 173 14.88 -28.93 6.28
N SER A 174 14.61 -28.65 7.55
CA SER A 174 13.54 -27.70 7.93
C SER A 174 13.80 -26.32 7.36
N LEU A 175 15.04 -25.83 7.37
CA LEU A 175 15.41 -24.56 6.76
C LEU A 175 15.19 -24.56 5.24
N VAL A 176 15.57 -25.62 4.55
CA VAL A 176 15.33 -25.76 3.10
C VAL A 176 13.84 -25.82 2.79
N ASN A 177 13.05 -26.54 3.57
CA ASN A 177 11.59 -26.59 3.42
C ASN A 177 10.94 -25.22 3.68
N ALA A 178 11.50 -24.42 4.57
CA ALA A 178 11.11 -23.03 4.82
C ALA A 178 11.71 -22.04 3.81
N LEU A 179 12.24 -22.54 2.68
CA LEU A 179 12.79 -21.82 1.55
C LEU A 179 14.07 -21.01 1.83
N TYR A 180 14.82 -21.34 2.90
CA TYR A 180 16.18 -20.85 3.07
C TYR A 180 17.15 -21.64 2.17
N SER A 181 18.06 -20.94 1.51
CA SER A 181 19.08 -21.58 0.68
C SER A 181 20.43 -21.63 1.40
N ARG A 182 21.20 -22.70 1.18
CA ARG A 182 22.55 -22.80 1.73
C ARG A 182 23.53 -21.97 0.91
N ASN A 183 24.25 -21.08 1.55
CA ASN A 183 25.30 -20.28 0.91
C ASN A 183 26.47 -20.08 1.89
N GLU A 184 27.63 -20.66 1.55
CA GLU A 184 28.82 -20.59 2.39
C GLU A 184 29.66 -19.33 2.13
N VAL A 185 29.45 -18.67 0.99
CA VAL A 185 30.26 -17.54 0.53
C VAL A 185 29.66 -16.21 0.92
N GLU A 186 28.39 -16.02 0.65
CA GLU A 186 27.71 -14.74 0.82
C GLU A 186 26.46 -14.88 1.71
N ALA A 187 26.45 -14.13 2.80
CA ALA A 187 25.33 -14.12 3.74
C ALA A 187 24.23 -13.19 3.25
N ARG A 188 23.51 -13.57 2.17
CA ARG A 188 22.34 -12.85 1.68
C ARG A 188 21.11 -13.15 2.52
N ARG A 189 20.13 -12.28 2.49
CA ARG A 189 18.81 -12.47 3.08
C ARG A 189 18.18 -13.79 2.62
N GLY A 190 17.62 -14.57 3.55
CA GLY A 190 17.05 -15.89 3.26
C GLY A 190 18.07 -17.00 2.99
N THR A 191 19.32 -16.85 3.45
CA THR A 191 20.34 -17.88 3.35
C THR A 191 20.82 -18.36 4.71
N PHE A 192 21.42 -19.55 4.76
CA PHE A 192 22.12 -20.04 5.94
C PHE A 192 23.49 -20.62 5.55
N ARG A 193 24.42 -20.59 6.48
CA ARG A 193 25.74 -21.23 6.38
C ARG A 193 26.01 -22.14 7.57
N VAL A 194 26.85 -23.15 7.39
CA VAL A 194 27.18 -24.12 8.41
C VAL A 194 28.69 -24.17 8.58
N LYS A 195 29.18 -23.90 9.78
CA LYS A 195 30.59 -24.02 10.14
C LYS A 195 30.72 -24.91 11.38
N GLY A 196 31.09 -26.19 11.19
CA GLY A 196 31.13 -27.17 12.28
C GLY A 196 29.75 -27.34 12.92
N ASP A 197 29.64 -27.04 14.18
CA ASP A 197 28.43 -27.15 14.99
C ASP A 197 27.63 -25.84 15.04
N THR A 198 28.07 -24.81 14.31
CA THR A 198 27.42 -23.50 14.24
C THR A 198 26.65 -23.31 12.94
N ILE A 199 25.40 -22.93 13.07
CA ILE A 199 24.51 -22.58 11.93
C ILE A 199 24.17 -21.11 12.06
N ASP A 200 24.57 -20.30 11.06
CA ASP A 200 24.22 -18.89 10.94
C ASP A 200 23.12 -18.75 9.89
N ILE A 201 21.98 -18.19 10.29
CA ILE A 201 20.79 -18.02 9.44
C ILE A 201 20.56 -16.52 9.26
N ARG A 202 20.69 -16.01 8.03
CA ARG A 202 20.33 -14.65 7.67
C ARG A 202 18.83 -14.57 7.48
N LEU A 203 18.11 -14.01 8.47
CA LEU A 203 16.66 -13.96 8.45
C LEU A 203 16.14 -13.21 7.22
N ALA A 204 15.05 -13.70 6.66
CA ALA A 204 14.47 -13.11 5.44
C ALA A 204 13.62 -11.85 5.72
N TYR A 205 13.14 -11.69 6.95
CA TYR A 205 12.18 -10.67 7.39
C TYR A 205 12.79 -9.61 8.33
N GLU A 206 14.05 -9.81 8.79
CA GLU A 206 14.75 -8.89 9.69
C GLU A 206 16.23 -8.75 9.31
N GLU A 207 16.84 -7.62 9.63
CA GLU A 207 18.27 -7.34 9.43
C GLU A 207 19.15 -8.02 10.50
N ILE A 208 18.91 -9.31 10.72
CA ILE A 208 19.51 -10.11 11.81
C ILE A 208 20.06 -11.42 11.26
N VAL A 209 21.17 -11.85 11.83
CA VAL A 209 21.68 -13.22 11.74
C VAL A 209 21.33 -13.96 13.02
N LEU A 210 20.55 -15.03 12.90
CA LEU A 210 20.29 -15.96 13.98
C LEU A 210 21.41 -17.00 13.99
N ARG A 211 22.13 -17.12 15.10
CA ARG A 211 23.15 -18.12 15.31
C ARG A 211 22.66 -19.22 16.24
N ILE A 212 22.71 -20.45 15.78
CA ILE A 212 22.40 -21.65 16.54
C ILE A 212 23.70 -22.46 16.69
N VAL A 213 24.07 -22.78 17.90
CA VAL A 213 25.22 -23.66 18.20
C VAL A 213 24.68 -24.99 18.68
N LEU A 214 25.17 -26.08 18.11
CA LEU A 214 24.80 -27.44 18.47
C LEU A 214 25.94 -28.08 19.31
N TRP A 215 25.57 -28.91 20.28
CA TRP A 215 26.45 -29.85 20.94
C TRP A 215 25.95 -31.27 20.65
N GLY A 216 26.58 -31.94 19.66
CA GLY A 216 26.03 -33.17 19.12
C GLY A 216 24.66 -32.95 18.45
N ASP A 217 23.62 -33.59 18.98
CA ASP A 217 22.23 -33.47 18.51
C ASP A 217 21.37 -32.60 19.45
N GLU A 218 21.99 -31.69 20.22
CA GLU A 218 21.27 -30.80 21.13
C GLU A 218 21.63 -29.33 20.84
N ILE A 219 20.66 -28.43 20.89
CA ILE A 219 20.88 -26.98 20.75
C ILE A 219 21.49 -26.45 22.06
N GLU A 220 22.77 -26.04 22.01
CA GLU A 220 23.49 -25.48 23.15
C GLU A 220 23.15 -24.00 23.38
N SER A 221 23.05 -23.21 22.32
CA SER A 221 22.76 -21.79 22.43
C SER A 221 22.09 -21.22 21.20
N ILE A 222 21.28 -20.17 21.41
CA ILE A 222 20.61 -19.39 20.38
C ILE A 222 20.94 -17.91 20.63
N SER A 223 21.45 -17.20 19.61
CA SER A 223 21.76 -15.78 19.70
C SER A 223 21.47 -15.04 18.42
N THR A 224 21.08 -13.78 18.56
CA THR A 224 20.87 -12.87 17.43
C THR A 224 22.02 -11.89 17.31
N HIS A 225 22.40 -11.62 16.06
CA HIS A 225 23.52 -10.74 15.72
C HIS A 225 23.09 -9.75 14.66
N HIS A 226 23.68 -8.56 14.69
CA HIS A 226 23.48 -7.57 13.63
C HIS A 226 24.07 -8.11 12.32
N ALA A 227 23.37 -7.88 11.24
CA ALA A 227 23.67 -8.54 9.98
C ALA A 227 24.97 -8.09 9.31
N GLU A 228 25.39 -6.84 9.50
CA GLU A 228 26.58 -6.28 8.84
C GLU A 228 27.85 -6.52 9.65
N ASP A 229 27.82 -6.27 10.95
CA ASP A 229 29.02 -6.29 11.82
C ASP A 229 29.08 -7.49 12.77
N MET A 230 28.07 -8.38 12.73
CA MET A 230 27.95 -9.57 13.60
C MET A 230 27.97 -9.26 15.09
N ARG A 231 27.71 -8.03 15.50
CA ARG A 231 27.60 -7.63 16.89
C ARG A 231 26.42 -8.36 17.54
N LEU A 232 26.66 -8.91 18.73
CA LEU A 232 25.63 -9.60 19.51
C LEU A 232 24.50 -8.62 19.88
N LEU A 233 23.27 -8.96 19.52
CA LEU A 233 22.06 -8.22 19.87
C LEU A 233 21.34 -8.82 21.08
N GLY A 234 21.33 -10.16 21.20
CA GLY A 234 20.67 -10.84 22.31
C GLY A 234 20.94 -12.34 22.32
N ARG A 235 20.64 -12.95 23.48
CA ARG A 235 20.57 -14.41 23.64
C ARG A 235 19.16 -14.81 23.96
N HIS A 236 18.74 -15.97 23.46
CA HIS A 236 17.37 -16.44 23.54
C HIS A 236 17.33 -17.87 24.06
N ASP A 237 16.35 -18.18 24.89
CA ASP A 237 16.06 -19.55 25.31
C ASP A 237 15.24 -20.29 24.26
N GLU A 238 14.39 -19.54 23.51
CA GLU A 238 13.59 -20.03 22.41
C GLU A 238 13.54 -19.01 21.28
N PHE A 239 13.37 -19.47 20.05
CA PHE A 239 13.21 -18.62 18.87
C PHE A 239 12.30 -19.30 17.85
N ARG A 240 11.59 -18.50 17.02
CA ARG A 240 10.78 -18.97 15.91
C ARG A 240 11.34 -18.44 14.60
N ILE A 241 11.75 -19.34 13.71
CA ILE A 241 12.26 -18.99 12.40
C ILE A 241 11.09 -19.06 11.42
N TYR A 242 10.74 -17.93 10.83
CA TYR A 242 9.68 -17.84 9.82
C TYR A 242 10.21 -18.14 8.43
N PRO A 243 9.37 -18.64 7.49
CA PRO A 243 9.78 -18.94 6.12
C PRO A 243 10.44 -17.76 5.41
N ALA A 244 11.34 -18.07 4.49
CA ALA A 244 12.06 -17.06 3.71
C ALA A 244 11.24 -16.46 2.55
N ASN A 245 10.04 -17.00 2.28
CA ASN A 245 9.14 -16.49 1.26
C ASN A 245 7.68 -16.65 1.71
N ILE A 246 6.82 -15.70 1.33
CA ILE A 246 5.38 -15.73 1.63
C ILE A 246 4.69 -16.91 0.91
N PHE A 247 5.16 -17.30 -0.26
CA PHE A 247 4.59 -18.38 -1.09
C PHE A 247 5.22 -19.76 -0.78
N VAL A 248 5.42 -20.06 0.49
CA VAL A 248 5.90 -21.39 0.91
C VAL A 248 4.79 -22.44 0.72
N THR A 249 5.15 -23.60 0.19
CA THR A 249 4.25 -24.74 0.05
C THR A 249 4.99 -26.07 0.29
N SER A 250 4.26 -27.09 0.74
CA SER A 250 4.86 -28.41 0.99
C SER A 250 5.17 -29.16 -0.31
N PRO A 251 6.21 -30.03 -0.33
CA PRO A 251 6.50 -30.87 -1.51
C PRO A 251 5.33 -31.75 -1.97
N ALA A 252 4.54 -32.27 -1.04
CA ALA A 252 3.34 -33.06 -1.35
C ALA A 252 2.28 -32.20 -2.06
N ARG A 253 2.08 -30.95 -1.61
CA ARG A 253 1.17 -29.99 -2.25
C ARG A 253 1.65 -29.63 -3.66
N GLN A 254 2.94 -29.42 -3.83
CA GLN A 254 3.53 -29.14 -5.15
C GLN A 254 3.29 -30.27 -6.15
N GLN A 255 3.48 -31.54 -5.74
CA GLN A 255 3.20 -32.69 -6.58
C GLN A 255 1.72 -32.78 -6.98
N SER A 256 0.82 -32.58 -6.02
CA SER A 256 -0.62 -32.54 -6.28
C SER A 256 -1.00 -31.42 -7.25
N ALA A 257 -0.44 -30.22 -7.05
CA ALA A 257 -0.66 -29.07 -7.93
C ALA A 257 -0.24 -29.36 -9.37
N VAL A 258 0.94 -29.92 -9.58
CA VAL A 258 1.45 -30.29 -10.92
C VAL A 258 0.53 -31.31 -11.59
N ALA A 259 0.07 -32.33 -10.88
CA ALA A 259 -0.86 -33.32 -11.42
C ALA A 259 -2.19 -32.67 -11.87
N GLN A 260 -2.75 -31.78 -11.06
CA GLN A 260 -3.99 -31.09 -11.39
C GLN A 260 -3.82 -30.11 -12.56
N ILE A 261 -2.70 -29.38 -12.63
CA ILE A 261 -2.36 -28.51 -13.79
C ILE A 261 -2.35 -29.30 -15.08
N GLN A 262 -1.76 -30.52 -15.08
CA GLN A 262 -1.70 -31.37 -16.27
C GLN A 262 -3.08 -31.90 -16.69
N LEU A 263 -3.96 -32.20 -15.73
CA LEU A 263 -5.35 -32.60 -16.03
C LEU A 263 -6.13 -31.43 -16.65
N ASP A 264 -6.12 -30.25 -16.02
CA ASP A 264 -6.84 -29.08 -16.51
C ASP A 264 -6.28 -28.62 -17.88
N LEU A 265 -4.97 -28.77 -18.13
CA LEU A 265 -4.37 -28.52 -19.43
C LEU A 265 -4.97 -29.44 -20.52
N GLY A 266 -5.04 -30.74 -20.27
CA GLY A 266 -5.63 -31.69 -21.21
C GLY A 266 -7.08 -31.34 -21.54
N GLU A 267 -7.89 -31.03 -20.54
CA GLU A 267 -9.30 -30.66 -20.73
C GLU A 267 -9.45 -29.36 -21.53
N GLN A 268 -8.67 -28.33 -21.23
CA GLN A 268 -8.76 -27.01 -21.90
C GLN A 268 -8.22 -27.07 -23.34
N VAL A 269 -7.17 -27.83 -23.62
CA VAL A 269 -6.65 -28.08 -24.96
C VAL A 269 -7.69 -28.79 -25.82
N GLU A 270 -8.35 -29.84 -25.31
CA GLU A 270 -9.40 -30.54 -26.01
C GLU A 270 -10.65 -29.66 -26.22
N ALA A 271 -10.96 -28.79 -25.29
CA ALA A 271 -12.03 -27.78 -25.46
C ALA A 271 -11.72 -26.84 -26.63
N PHE A 272 -10.51 -26.26 -26.70
CA PHE A 272 -10.10 -25.41 -27.81
C PHE A 272 -10.12 -26.13 -29.16
N LYS A 273 -9.67 -27.39 -29.23
CA LYS A 273 -9.75 -28.17 -30.45
C LYS A 273 -11.20 -28.37 -30.93
N ARG A 274 -12.11 -28.69 -30.00
CA ARG A 274 -13.55 -28.81 -30.31
C ARG A 274 -14.20 -27.49 -30.76
N GLU A 275 -13.72 -26.38 -30.26
CA GLU A 275 -14.17 -25.03 -30.64
C GLU A 275 -13.55 -24.54 -31.97
N GLY A 276 -12.68 -25.32 -32.60
CA GLY A 276 -12.00 -24.92 -33.84
C GLY A 276 -10.89 -23.87 -33.63
N LYS A 277 -10.26 -23.86 -32.46
CA LYS A 277 -9.17 -22.94 -32.06
C LYS A 277 -7.84 -23.70 -31.90
N PRO A 278 -7.24 -24.23 -32.98
CA PRO A 278 -6.03 -25.07 -32.89
C PRO A 278 -4.80 -24.25 -32.47
N LEU A 279 -4.72 -22.97 -32.80
CA LEU A 279 -3.60 -22.10 -32.43
C LEU A 279 -3.58 -21.83 -30.93
N GLU A 280 -4.74 -21.57 -30.35
CA GLU A 280 -4.91 -21.38 -28.91
C GLU A 280 -4.60 -22.66 -28.15
N ALA A 281 -5.03 -23.82 -28.68
CA ALA A 281 -4.72 -25.12 -28.10
C ALA A 281 -3.20 -25.38 -28.06
N GLN A 282 -2.52 -25.19 -29.20
CA GLN A 282 -1.07 -25.39 -29.31
C GLN A 282 -0.30 -24.44 -28.37
N ARG A 283 -0.65 -23.15 -28.38
CA ARG A 283 -0.01 -22.13 -27.55
C ARG A 283 -0.12 -22.47 -26.06
N LEU A 284 -1.32 -22.86 -25.62
CA LEU A 284 -1.55 -23.23 -24.23
C LEU A 284 -0.74 -24.48 -23.84
N GLU A 285 -0.74 -25.51 -24.70
CA GLU A 285 -0.02 -26.76 -24.46
C GLU A 285 1.49 -26.53 -24.34
N GLU A 286 2.09 -25.78 -25.26
CA GLU A 286 3.52 -25.43 -25.22
C GLU A 286 3.88 -24.65 -23.96
N ARG A 287 3.09 -23.62 -23.64
CA ARG A 287 3.36 -22.74 -22.49
C ARG A 287 3.25 -23.49 -21.17
N VAL A 288 2.16 -24.20 -20.93
CA VAL A 288 1.91 -24.86 -19.65
C VAL A 288 2.84 -26.06 -19.46
N THR A 289 3.17 -26.80 -20.53
CA THR A 289 4.16 -27.87 -20.44
C THR A 289 5.52 -27.34 -20.01
N TYR A 290 5.98 -26.26 -20.62
CA TYR A 290 7.22 -25.60 -20.22
C TYR A 290 7.18 -25.11 -18.75
N ASP A 291 6.09 -24.44 -18.34
CA ASP A 291 5.93 -23.96 -16.97
C ASP A 291 5.96 -25.14 -15.95
N VAL A 292 5.33 -26.26 -16.27
CA VAL A 292 5.34 -27.48 -15.44
C VAL A 292 6.74 -28.09 -15.30
N GLU A 293 7.52 -28.13 -16.39
CA GLU A 293 8.91 -28.58 -16.35
C GLU A 293 9.75 -27.70 -15.44
N MET A 294 9.62 -26.37 -15.56
CA MET A 294 10.32 -25.41 -14.70
C MET A 294 9.92 -25.58 -13.23
N ILE A 295 8.64 -25.79 -12.93
CA ILE A 295 8.16 -26.03 -11.56
C ILE A 295 8.76 -27.33 -10.99
N LYS A 296 8.85 -28.39 -11.79
CA LYS A 296 9.42 -29.68 -11.35
C LYS A 296 10.92 -29.58 -11.06
N GLU A 297 11.66 -28.90 -11.94
CA GLU A 297 13.12 -28.83 -11.85
C GLU A 297 13.62 -27.75 -10.86
N LEU A 298 12.99 -26.58 -10.86
CA LEU A 298 13.43 -25.40 -10.11
C LEU A 298 12.49 -25.01 -8.95
N GLY A 299 11.31 -25.62 -8.86
CA GLY A 299 10.27 -25.22 -7.91
C GLY A 299 9.54 -23.92 -8.28
N TYR A 300 9.84 -23.34 -9.43
CA TYR A 300 9.35 -22.03 -9.86
C TYR A 300 9.23 -21.93 -11.39
N CYS A 301 8.30 -21.09 -11.86
CA CYS A 301 8.23 -20.66 -13.26
C CYS A 301 7.84 -19.18 -13.36
N SER A 302 8.09 -18.55 -14.51
CA SER A 302 7.63 -17.18 -14.76
C SER A 302 6.11 -17.13 -14.81
N GLY A 303 5.49 -16.29 -13.94
CA GLY A 303 4.05 -16.21 -13.83
C GLY A 303 3.41 -17.31 -12.99
N ILE A 304 4.18 -17.92 -12.06
CA ILE A 304 3.70 -18.98 -11.15
C ILE A 304 2.42 -18.59 -10.39
N GLU A 305 2.19 -17.31 -10.16
CA GLU A 305 0.97 -16.81 -9.54
C GLU A 305 -0.32 -17.18 -10.28
N ASN A 306 -0.24 -17.42 -11.60
CA ASN A 306 -1.39 -17.89 -12.39
C ASN A 306 -1.81 -19.32 -12.05
N TYR A 307 -0.95 -20.05 -11.34
CA TYR A 307 -1.19 -21.41 -10.85
C TYR A 307 -1.50 -21.44 -9.33
N SER A 308 -1.61 -20.28 -8.67
CA SER A 308 -1.78 -20.18 -7.20
C SER A 308 -2.93 -21.02 -6.66
N ARG A 309 -4.05 -21.13 -7.38
CA ARG A 309 -5.20 -21.96 -7.00
C ARG A 309 -4.80 -23.42 -6.69
N TYR A 310 -3.94 -24.01 -7.52
CA TYR A 310 -3.50 -25.40 -7.35
C TYR A 310 -2.58 -25.56 -6.14
N PHE A 311 -1.66 -24.61 -5.93
CA PHE A 311 -0.75 -24.60 -4.78
C PHE A 311 -1.45 -24.35 -3.46
N ASP A 312 -2.49 -23.52 -3.47
CA ASP A 312 -3.33 -23.25 -2.29
C ASP A 312 -4.35 -24.37 -2.03
N GLY A 313 -4.61 -25.24 -3.01
CA GLY A 313 -5.67 -26.26 -2.95
C GLY A 313 -7.07 -25.69 -2.94
N ARG A 314 -7.28 -24.54 -3.58
CA ARG A 314 -8.59 -23.89 -3.71
C ARG A 314 -9.41 -24.49 -4.86
N GLU A 315 -10.73 -24.55 -4.66
CA GLU A 315 -11.65 -24.89 -5.73
C GLU A 315 -11.78 -23.73 -6.75
N PRO A 316 -12.16 -24.01 -8.02
CA PRO A 316 -12.42 -22.99 -9.02
C PRO A 316 -13.38 -21.91 -8.53
N GLY A 317 -13.06 -20.64 -8.74
CA GLY A 317 -13.85 -19.48 -8.33
C GLY A 317 -13.68 -19.03 -6.89
N MET A 318 -13.02 -19.83 -6.03
CA MET A 318 -12.72 -19.41 -4.67
C MET A 318 -11.73 -18.24 -4.66
N ARG A 319 -11.96 -17.27 -3.73
CA ARG A 319 -11.07 -16.14 -3.56
C ARG A 319 -9.65 -16.59 -3.14
N PRO A 320 -8.59 -15.88 -3.53
CA PRO A 320 -7.26 -16.14 -3.00
C PRO A 320 -7.15 -15.76 -1.52
N PHE A 321 -6.16 -16.32 -0.85
CA PHE A 321 -5.72 -15.81 0.44
C PHE A 321 -5.05 -14.46 0.25
N CYS A 322 -5.35 -13.51 1.12
CA CYS A 322 -4.78 -12.17 1.10
C CYS A 322 -4.26 -11.77 2.48
N LEU A 323 -3.75 -10.56 2.64
CA LEU A 323 -3.23 -10.11 3.94
C LEU A 323 -4.28 -10.17 5.07
N LEU A 324 -5.56 -9.97 4.74
CA LEU A 324 -6.64 -9.98 5.72
C LEU A 324 -6.83 -11.37 6.37
N ASP A 325 -6.45 -12.46 5.68
CA ASP A 325 -6.50 -13.82 6.22
C ASP A 325 -5.45 -14.09 7.31
N TYR A 326 -4.43 -13.25 7.42
CA TYR A 326 -3.39 -13.35 8.45
C TYR A 326 -3.78 -12.66 9.76
N TYR A 327 -4.84 -11.84 9.75
CA TYR A 327 -5.34 -11.15 10.92
C TYR A 327 -6.21 -12.04 11.81
N PRO A 328 -6.22 -11.78 13.14
CA PRO A 328 -7.28 -12.35 14.00
C PRO A 328 -8.62 -11.71 13.66
N LYS A 329 -9.72 -12.40 13.99
CA LYS A 329 -11.08 -12.00 13.58
C LYS A 329 -11.52 -10.61 14.09
N ASP A 330 -10.94 -10.14 15.19
CA ASP A 330 -11.33 -8.91 15.88
C ASP A 330 -10.41 -7.70 15.56
N TYR A 331 -9.74 -7.72 14.39
CA TYR A 331 -8.92 -6.59 13.97
C TYR A 331 -9.77 -5.38 13.55
N LEU A 332 -9.18 -4.20 13.68
CA LEU A 332 -9.78 -2.92 13.26
C LEU A 332 -9.25 -2.54 11.87
N THR A 333 -10.14 -2.16 10.97
CA THR A 333 -9.79 -1.55 9.69
C THR A 333 -9.95 -0.04 9.76
N ILE A 334 -8.93 0.71 9.37
CA ILE A 334 -9.00 2.16 9.19
C ILE A 334 -8.72 2.45 7.72
N ILE A 335 -9.62 3.15 7.03
CA ILE A 335 -9.46 3.51 5.63
C ILE A 335 -9.22 5.00 5.54
N ASP A 336 -7.96 5.36 5.29
CA ASP A 336 -7.56 6.76 5.14
C ASP A 336 -7.89 7.26 3.74
N GLU A 337 -8.25 8.56 3.65
CA GLU A 337 -8.80 9.20 2.45
C GLU A 337 -9.85 8.31 1.77
N SER A 338 -10.82 7.84 2.57
CA SER A 338 -11.79 6.79 2.20
C SER A 338 -12.56 7.11 0.93
N HIS A 339 -12.87 8.39 0.68
CA HIS A 339 -13.54 8.85 -0.54
C HIS A 339 -12.77 8.56 -1.84
N VAL A 340 -11.46 8.28 -1.77
CA VAL A 340 -10.60 7.82 -2.88
C VAL A 340 -10.31 6.33 -2.77
N THR A 341 -9.98 5.86 -1.56
CA THR A 341 -9.54 4.48 -1.32
C THR A 341 -10.67 3.47 -1.60
N VAL A 342 -11.89 3.74 -1.15
CA VAL A 342 -13.04 2.85 -1.35
C VAL A 342 -13.39 2.64 -2.84
N PRO A 343 -13.53 3.70 -3.67
CA PRO A 343 -13.70 3.54 -5.11
C PRO A 343 -12.58 2.76 -5.78
N GLN A 344 -11.33 2.93 -5.33
CA GLN A 344 -10.19 2.18 -5.85
C GLN A 344 -10.31 0.68 -5.55
N ILE A 345 -10.65 0.31 -4.32
CA ILE A 345 -10.89 -1.09 -3.93
C ILE A 345 -11.97 -1.71 -4.83
N ARG A 346 -13.06 -0.98 -5.05
CA ARG A 346 -14.19 -1.44 -5.88
C ARG A 346 -13.80 -1.68 -7.35
N ALA A 347 -12.92 -0.87 -7.90
CA ALA A 347 -12.52 -0.93 -9.31
C ALA A 347 -11.49 -2.03 -9.63
N MET A 348 -10.72 -2.50 -8.65
CA MET A 348 -9.57 -3.37 -8.88
C MET A 348 -9.91 -4.70 -9.54
N TRP A 349 -10.95 -5.37 -9.07
CA TRP A 349 -11.34 -6.69 -9.57
C TRP A 349 -11.75 -6.67 -11.05
N GLY A 350 -12.55 -5.69 -11.47
CA GLY A 350 -13.05 -5.62 -12.84
C GLY A 350 -11.95 -5.44 -13.89
N GLY A 351 -10.96 -4.62 -13.59
CA GLY A 351 -9.81 -4.40 -14.47
C GLY A 351 -8.94 -5.67 -14.62
N ASP A 352 -8.67 -6.38 -13.53
CA ASP A 352 -7.91 -7.62 -13.56
C ASP A 352 -8.65 -8.75 -14.29
N LEU A 353 -9.96 -8.90 -14.05
CA LEU A 353 -10.80 -9.89 -14.72
C LEU A 353 -10.80 -9.71 -16.24
N SER A 354 -11.02 -8.49 -16.74
CA SER A 354 -11.06 -8.21 -18.19
C SER A 354 -9.74 -8.59 -18.87
N ARG A 355 -8.61 -8.21 -18.27
CA ARG A 355 -7.28 -8.52 -18.78
C ARG A 355 -7.01 -10.02 -18.84
N LYS A 356 -7.30 -10.75 -17.77
CA LYS A 356 -7.06 -12.21 -17.67
C LYS A 356 -8.02 -13.02 -18.52
N THR A 357 -9.25 -12.57 -18.70
CA THR A 357 -10.20 -13.23 -19.60
C THR A 357 -9.65 -13.31 -21.03
N ASN A 358 -9.01 -12.24 -21.51
CA ASN A 358 -8.36 -12.29 -22.82
C ASN A 358 -7.20 -13.31 -22.85
N LEU A 359 -6.35 -13.36 -21.82
CA LEU A 359 -5.25 -14.32 -21.74
C LEU A 359 -5.74 -15.76 -21.76
N VAL A 360 -6.83 -16.07 -21.09
CA VAL A 360 -7.45 -17.41 -21.06
C VAL A 360 -8.11 -17.74 -22.39
N ASN A 361 -8.95 -16.86 -22.94
CA ASN A 361 -9.72 -17.10 -24.16
C ASN A 361 -8.84 -17.28 -25.41
N TYR A 362 -7.64 -16.71 -25.41
CA TYR A 362 -6.68 -16.79 -26.52
C TYR A 362 -5.51 -17.74 -26.24
N GLY A 363 -5.63 -18.63 -25.24
CA GLY A 363 -4.68 -19.73 -25.00
C GLY A 363 -3.32 -19.32 -24.42
N PHE A 364 -3.21 -18.15 -23.77
CA PHE A 364 -1.98 -17.76 -23.08
C PHE A 364 -1.89 -18.29 -21.66
N ARG A 365 -3.04 -18.54 -21.00
CA ARG A 365 -3.12 -19.03 -19.62
C ARG A 365 -4.27 -20.02 -19.44
N LEU A 366 -4.11 -20.92 -18.45
CA LEU A 366 -5.20 -21.78 -17.98
C LEU A 366 -6.30 -20.95 -17.30
N ALA A 367 -7.52 -21.46 -17.26
CA ALA A 367 -8.65 -20.84 -16.58
C ALA A 367 -8.37 -20.52 -15.10
N ALA A 368 -7.50 -21.30 -14.45
CA ALA A 368 -7.04 -21.05 -13.09
C ALA A 368 -6.40 -19.66 -12.88
N ALA A 369 -5.88 -19.03 -13.93
CA ALA A 369 -5.36 -17.67 -13.85
C ALA A 369 -6.42 -16.64 -13.43
N LEU A 370 -7.71 -16.88 -13.69
CA LEU A 370 -8.82 -16.04 -13.26
C LEU A 370 -9.00 -16.05 -11.74
N ASP A 371 -8.56 -17.12 -11.06
CA ASP A 371 -8.66 -17.27 -9.61
C ASP A 371 -7.48 -16.63 -8.85
N ASN A 372 -6.44 -16.18 -9.57
CA ASN A 372 -5.41 -15.30 -9.04
C ASN A 372 -5.82 -13.83 -9.24
N ARG A 373 -6.61 -13.31 -8.36
CA ARG A 373 -7.28 -12.00 -8.50
C ARG A 373 -7.29 -11.23 -7.18
N PRO A 374 -7.49 -9.91 -7.20
CA PRO A 374 -7.81 -9.20 -5.97
C PRO A 374 -9.18 -9.64 -5.45
N LEU A 375 -9.45 -9.36 -4.19
CA LEU A 375 -10.78 -9.51 -3.62
C LEU A 375 -11.80 -8.71 -4.43
N THR A 376 -13.02 -9.23 -4.55
CA THR A 376 -14.16 -8.40 -4.90
C THR A 376 -14.48 -7.45 -3.75
N PHE A 377 -15.25 -6.40 -4.04
CA PHE A 377 -15.62 -5.44 -3.01
C PHE A 377 -16.45 -6.09 -1.89
N ASP A 378 -17.38 -6.98 -2.25
CA ASP A 378 -18.23 -7.69 -1.28
C ASP A 378 -17.39 -8.65 -0.40
N GLU A 379 -16.39 -9.32 -0.97
CA GLU A 379 -15.44 -10.14 -0.21
C GLU A 379 -14.64 -9.29 0.79
N PHE A 380 -14.15 -8.13 0.37
CA PHE A 380 -13.47 -7.20 1.25
C PHE A 380 -14.36 -6.73 2.41
N GLU A 381 -15.61 -6.34 2.10
CA GLU A 381 -16.57 -5.93 3.12
C GLU A 381 -16.87 -7.06 4.14
N SER A 382 -17.01 -8.29 3.66
CA SER A 382 -17.29 -9.44 4.53
C SER A 382 -16.14 -9.79 5.49
N MET A 383 -14.91 -9.42 5.13
CA MET A 383 -13.71 -9.63 5.95
C MET A 383 -13.40 -8.47 6.89
N SER A 384 -13.89 -7.27 6.61
CA SER A 384 -13.68 -6.06 7.42
C SER A 384 -14.83 -5.86 8.39
N HIS A 385 -14.74 -6.48 9.59
CA HIS A 385 -15.85 -6.49 10.55
C HIS A 385 -16.15 -5.13 11.17
N GLN A 386 -15.11 -4.35 11.48
CA GLN A 386 -15.25 -2.99 12.00
C GLN A 386 -14.34 -2.06 11.22
N THR A 387 -14.92 -0.97 10.71
CA THR A 387 -14.20 -0.02 9.85
C THR A 387 -14.42 1.41 10.30
N ILE A 388 -13.32 2.16 10.43
CA ILE A 388 -13.33 3.62 10.56
C ILE A 388 -12.92 4.20 9.22
N TYR A 389 -13.83 4.95 8.60
CA TYR A 389 -13.58 5.71 7.38
C TYR A 389 -13.07 7.09 7.75
N VAL A 390 -11.89 7.46 7.28
CA VAL A 390 -11.25 8.75 7.59
C VAL A 390 -11.22 9.59 6.33
N SER A 391 -11.80 10.79 6.38
CA SER A 391 -11.81 11.71 5.24
C SER A 391 -12.12 13.14 5.67
N ALA A 392 -11.60 14.12 4.92
CA ALA A 392 -12.08 15.50 5.01
C ALA A 392 -13.40 15.68 4.23
N THR A 393 -13.66 14.84 3.25
CA THR A 393 -14.84 14.91 2.35
C THR A 393 -15.43 13.51 2.15
N PRO A 394 -16.09 12.92 3.16
CA PRO A 394 -16.69 11.60 3.05
C PRO A 394 -17.64 11.50 1.85
N ALA A 395 -17.71 10.34 1.22
CA ALA A 395 -18.63 10.08 0.12
C ALA A 395 -19.93 9.43 0.61
N ASP A 396 -20.93 9.36 -0.27
CA ASP A 396 -22.26 8.79 0.06
C ASP A 396 -22.19 7.34 0.54
N TYR A 397 -21.18 6.58 0.09
CA TYR A 397 -21.00 5.20 0.51
C TYR A 397 -20.67 5.12 2.01
N GLU A 398 -19.67 5.87 2.47
CA GLU A 398 -19.24 5.86 3.87
C GLU A 398 -20.36 6.35 4.80
N LEU A 399 -21.05 7.42 4.38
CA LEU A 399 -22.17 7.99 5.14
C LEU A 399 -23.35 7.01 5.26
N LYS A 400 -23.66 6.29 4.18
CA LYS A 400 -24.69 5.23 4.21
C LYS A 400 -24.26 4.05 5.06
N LYS A 401 -23.00 3.63 4.94
CA LYS A 401 -22.48 2.47 5.66
C LYS A 401 -22.40 2.69 7.17
N SER A 402 -22.12 3.93 7.59
CA SER A 402 -22.10 4.34 9.00
C SER A 402 -23.49 4.73 9.55
N GLU A 403 -24.56 4.59 8.74
CA GLU A 403 -25.91 5.01 9.13
C GLU A 403 -25.99 6.46 9.63
N GLY A 404 -25.11 7.31 9.12
CA GLY A 404 -25.00 8.70 9.53
C GLY A 404 -24.21 8.94 10.83
N ILE A 405 -23.55 7.93 11.38
CA ILE A 405 -22.63 8.10 12.52
C ILE A 405 -21.35 8.78 12.00
N VAL A 406 -21.29 10.10 12.20
CA VAL A 406 -20.16 10.93 11.79
C VAL A 406 -19.56 11.58 13.04
N VAL A 407 -18.28 11.34 13.24
CA VAL A 407 -17.47 11.98 14.28
C VAL A 407 -16.72 13.13 13.63
N GLU A 408 -16.94 14.35 14.08
CA GLU A 408 -16.37 15.54 13.51
C GLU A 408 -15.07 15.96 14.22
N GLN A 409 -14.09 16.39 13.45
CA GLN A 409 -12.82 16.93 13.90
C GLN A 409 -12.45 18.13 13.01
N VAL A 410 -13.06 19.25 13.27
CA VAL A 410 -12.98 20.47 12.43
C VAL A 410 -12.00 21.50 12.97
N ILE A 411 -11.66 21.44 14.26
CA ILE A 411 -10.71 22.36 14.90
C ILE A 411 -9.28 21.87 14.65
N ARG A 412 -8.43 22.75 14.10
CA ARG A 412 -6.99 22.46 13.96
C ARG A 412 -6.27 22.70 15.29
N PRO A 413 -5.42 21.78 15.74
CA PRO A 413 -4.62 21.94 16.96
C PRO A 413 -3.72 23.18 16.93
N THR A 414 -3.33 23.62 15.73
CA THR A 414 -2.51 24.83 15.52
C THR A 414 -3.27 26.14 15.73
N GLY A 415 -4.60 26.10 15.83
CA GLY A 415 -5.46 27.30 15.87
C GLY A 415 -5.54 28.06 14.54
N LEU A 416 -4.98 27.49 13.45
CA LEU A 416 -5.05 28.12 12.13
C LEU A 416 -6.47 28.05 11.58
N LEU A 417 -6.96 29.17 11.11
CA LEU A 417 -8.24 29.28 10.41
C LEU A 417 -8.12 28.70 9.00
N ASP A 418 -9.27 28.45 8.38
CA ASP A 418 -9.33 28.13 6.96
C ASP A 418 -8.81 29.30 6.12
N PRO A 419 -8.17 29.04 4.96
CA PRO A 419 -7.63 30.10 4.13
C PRO A 419 -8.75 30.95 3.55
N LEU A 420 -8.50 32.25 3.41
CA LEU A 420 -9.42 33.14 2.72
C LEU A 420 -9.56 32.74 1.24
N ILE A 421 -10.78 32.60 0.75
CA ILE A 421 -11.06 32.33 -0.67
C ILE A 421 -11.49 33.62 -1.34
N GLU A 422 -10.79 34.00 -2.41
CA GLU A 422 -11.18 35.08 -3.31
C GLU A 422 -11.53 34.52 -4.69
N VAL A 423 -12.62 35.02 -5.27
CA VAL A 423 -12.97 34.73 -6.67
C VAL A 423 -12.61 35.95 -7.50
N ARG A 424 -11.79 35.75 -8.52
CA ARG A 424 -11.34 36.80 -9.44
C ARG A 424 -11.68 36.46 -10.89
N PRO A 425 -11.90 37.46 -11.78
CA PRO A 425 -12.20 37.21 -13.19
C PRO A 425 -11.10 36.40 -13.89
N SER A 426 -11.50 35.54 -14.84
CA SER A 426 -10.55 34.78 -15.68
C SER A 426 -9.79 35.69 -16.67
N LEU A 427 -10.35 36.84 -17.01
CA LEU A 427 -9.66 37.81 -17.86
C LEU A 427 -8.40 38.32 -17.18
N ASN A 428 -7.26 38.21 -17.85
CA ASN A 428 -5.92 38.56 -17.33
C ASN A 428 -5.48 37.75 -16.09
N GLN A 429 -6.01 36.53 -15.91
CA GLN A 429 -5.69 35.66 -14.77
C GLN A 429 -4.19 35.41 -14.62
N ILE A 430 -3.43 35.32 -15.70
CA ILE A 430 -2.00 35.05 -15.67
C ILE A 430 -1.22 36.28 -15.18
N ASP A 431 -1.56 37.48 -15.62
CA ASP A 431 -0.91 38.71 -15.16
C ASP A 431 -1.16 38.93 -13.67
N ASN A 432 -2.41 38.74 -13.22
CA ASN A 432 -2.75 38.83 -11.81
C ASN A 432 -2.08 37.74 -10.96
N LEU A 433 -1.98 36.51 -11.49
CA LEU A 433 -1.24 35.44 -10.84
C LEU A 433 0.24 35.79 -10.66
N MET A 434 0.88 36.39 -11.65
CA MET A 434 2.30 36.80 -11.55
C MET A 434 2.52 37.87 -10.49
N GLU A 435 1.59 38.83 -10.36
CA GLU A 435 1.62 39.84 -9.28
C GLU A 435 1.55 39.15 -7.91
N GLU A 436 0.62 38.23 -7.72
CA GLU A 436 0.44 37.48 -6.49
C GLU A 436 1.65 36.58 -6.15
N ILE A 437 2.22 35.91 -7.16
CA ILE A 437 3.46 35.14 -6.98
C ILE A 437 4.59 36.05 -6.50
N THR A 438 4.76 37.24 -7.13
CA THR A 438 5.81 38.19 -6.76
C THR A 438 5.68 38.58 -5.28
N LEU A 439 4.47 38.90 -4.82
CA LEU A 439 4.20 39.24 -3.42
C LEU A 439 4.56 38.09 -2.44
N ARG A 440 4.35 36.84 -2.86
CA ARG A 440 4.69 35.66 -2.03
C ARG A 440 6.19 35.41 -2.00
N VAL A 441 6.84 35.52 -3.15
CA VAL A 441 8.32 35.38 -3.27
C VAL A 441 9.04 36.40 -2.39
N GLU A 442 8.59 37.67 -2.37
CA GLU A 442 9.14 38.71 -1.50
C GLU A 442 9.04 38.39 0.00
N ARG A 443 8.05 37.59 0.38
CA ARG A 443 7.85 37.10 1.75
C ARG A 443 8.52 35.77 2.06
N GLY A 444 9.20 35.17 1.08
CA GLY A 444 9.79 33.83 1.19
C GLY A 444 8.78 32.69 1.20
N GLU A 445 7.55 32.97 0.77
CA GLU A 445 6.43 32.00 0.73
C GLU A 445 6.35 31.31 -0.64
N ARG A 446 5.59 30.21 -0.74
CA ARG A 446 5.44 29.41 -1.95
C ARG A 446 4.02 29.45 -2.50
N THR A 447 3.88 29.23 -3.81
CA THR A 447 2.59 29.21 -4.51
C THR A 447 2.35 27.87 -5.20
N LEU A 448 1.14 27.33 -5.04
CA LEU A 448 0.63 26.23 -5.85
C LEU A 448 -0.35 26.75 -6.90
N VAL A 449 -0.23 26.27 -8.14
CA VAL A 449 -1.14 26.64 -9.22
C VAL A 449 -1.76 25.37 -9.81
N THR A 450 -3.08 25.31 -9.88
CA THR A 450 -3.79 24.17 -10.50
C THR A 450 -4.36 24.55 -11.87
N THR A 451 -4.09 23.71 -12.87
CA THR A 451 -4.58 23.84 -14.24
C THR A 451 -5.52 22.68 -14.59
N LEU A 452 -6.21 22.76 -15.73
CA LEU A 452 -7.13 21.71 -16.19
C LEU A 452 -6.44 20.60 -17.00
N THR A 453 -5.32 20.92 -17.66
CA THR A 453 -4.63 19.97 -18.55
C THR A 453 -3.12 20.01 -18.36
N LYS A 454 -2.45 18.91 -18.70
CA LYS A 454 -0.98 18.81 -18.71
C LYS A 454 -0.36 19.92 -19.58
N ARG A 455 -0.91 20.10 -20.77
CA ARG A 455 -0.44 21.12 -21.72
C ARG A 455 -0.50 22.53 -21.12
N MET A 456 -1.59 22.88 -20.45
CA MET A 456 -1.67 24.18 -19.75
C MET A 456 -0.62 24.32 -18.65
N ALA A 457 -0.34 23.23 -17.90
CA ALA A 457 0.69 23.27 -16.86
C ALA A 457 2.08 23.49 -17.46
N GLU A 458 2.40 22.81 -18.55
CA GLU A 458 3.69 22.96 -19.27
C GLU A 458 3.83 24.36 -19.88
N GLU A 459 2.81 24.83 -20.60
CA GLU A 459 2.81 26.16 -21.23
C GLU A 459 2.94 27.29 -20.19
N LEU A 460 2.25 27.16 -19.04
CA LEU A 460 2.36 28.13 -17.95
C LEU A 460 3.75 28.09 -17.28
N ASN A 461 4.30 26.90 -17.06
CA ASN A 461 5.64 26.75 -16.53
C ASN A 461 6.68 27.43 -17.43
N ASP A 462 6.64 27.16 -18.73
CA ASP A 462 7.55 27.76 -19.69
C ASP A 462 7.41 29.28 -19.76
N TYR A 463 6.17 29.78 -19.63
CA TYR A 463 5.91 31.21 -19.59
C TYR A 463 6.50 31.87 -18.33
N LEU A 464 6.26 31.27 -17.15
CA LEU A 464 6.82 31.79 -15.88
C LEU A 464 8.34 31.75 -15.85
N LEU A 465 8.97 30.70 -16.40
CA LEU A 465 10.43 30.62 -16.53
C LEU A 465 10.99 31.72 -17.44
N LYS A 466 10.32 32.04 -18.57
CA LYS A 466 10.71 33.17 -19.45
C LYS A 466 10.58 34.50 -18.73
N MET A 467 9.63 34.64 -17.82
CA MET A 467 9.44 35.83 -16.97
C MET A 467 10.36 35.80 -15.74
N LYS A 468 11.31 34.87 -15.65
CA LYS A 468 12.33 34.70 -14.59
C LYS A 468 11.81 34.28 -13.23
N PHE A 469 10.62 33.72 -13.14
CA PHE A 469 10.15 33.05 -11.94
C PHE A 469 10.81 31.67 -11.82
N LYS A 470 11.08 31.23 -10.60
CA LYS A 470 11.54 29.87 -10.30
C LYS A 470 10.30 28.95 -10.20
N ALA A 471 9.93 28.37 -11.32
CA ALA A 471 8.75 27.50 -11.41
C ALA A 471 9.12 26.07 -11.76
N ALA A 472 8.31 25.13 -11.29
CA ALA A 472 8.33 23.73 -11.68
C ALA A 472 6.91 23.24 -11.93
N TYR A 473 6.74 22.16 -12.68
CA TYR A 473 5.43 21.54 -12.89
C TYR A 473 5.47 20.05 -12.60
N ILE A 474 4.31 19.52 -12.18
CA ILE A 474 4.09 18.10 -11.92
C ILE A 474 2.86 17.62 -12.68
N HIS A 475 2.97 16.47 -13.35
CA HIS A 475 1.85 15.75 -13.95
C HIS A 475 1.93 14.23 -13.69
N SER A 476 0.93 13.48 -14.17
CA SER A 476 0.81 12.04 -13.90
C SER A 476 1.97 11.19 -14.40
N ASP A 477 2.75 11.67 -15.37
CA ASP A 477 3.80 10.90 -16.03
C ASP A 477 5.18 11.14 -15.38
N VAL A 478 5.27 12.03 -14.36
CA VAL A 478 6.47 12.23 -13.56
C VAL A 478 6.66 11.05 -12.62
N ASP A 479 7.84 10.44 -12.63
CA ASP A 479 8.18 9.32 -11.77
C ASP A 479 8.05 9.69 -10.28
N THR A 480 7.77 8.70 -9.45
CA THR A 480 7.56 8.89 -7.99
C THR A 480 8.77 9.51 -7.31
N MET A 481 9.99 9.12 -7.70
CA MET A 481 11.22 9.66 -7.13
C MET A 481 11.47 11.11 -7.54
N ASP A 482 11.26 11.45 -8.81
CA ASP A 482 11.37 12.82 -9.32
C ASP A 482 10.34 13.74 -8.67
N ARG A 483 9.16 13.22 -8.40
CA ARG A 483 8.08 13.93 -7.72
C ARG A 483 8.44 14.29 -6.29
N ILE A 484 9.00 13.35 -5.52
CA ILE A 484 9.48 13.60 -4.15
C ILE A 484 10.56 14.68 -4.19
N LYS A 485 11.50 14.59 -5.12
CA LYS A 485 12.56 15.59 -5.28
C LYS A 485 12.01 16.98 -5.59
N ILE A 486 11.04 17.10 -6.51
CA ILE A 486 10.41 18.40 -6.84
C ILE A 486 9.75 19.01 -5.59
N LEU A 487 9.12 18.20 -4.75
CA LEU A 487 8.50 18.67 -3.52
C LEU A 487 9.53 19.13 -2.47
N ASP A 488 10.60 18.38 -2.31
CA ASP A 488 11.69 18.75 -1.42
C ASP A 488 12.39 20.02 -1.91
N ASP A 489 12.57 20.19 -3.22
CA ASP A 489 13.09 21.38 -3.83
C ASP A 489 12.17 22.61 -3.63
N LEU A 490 10.83 22.41 -3.65
CA LEU A 490 9.87 23.47 -3.31
C LEU A 490 10.00 23.88 -1.84
N ARG A 491 10.09 22.93 -0.90
CA ARG A 491 10.33 23.19 0.52
C ARG A 491 11.64 23.92 0.75
N ALA A 492 12.71 23.48 0.09
CA ALA A 492 14.03 24.10 0.16
C ALA A 492 14.11 25.49 -0.48
N GLY A 493 13.10 25.89 -1.27
CA GLY A 493 13.09 27.17 -1.98
C GLY A 493 13.90 27.21 -3.26
N THR A 494 14.22 26.05 -3.81
CA THR A 494 14.79 25.92 -5.17
C THR A 494 13.78 26.43 -6.20
N PHE A 495 12.48 26.17 -5.95
CA PHE A 495 11.35 26.71 -6.69
C PHE A 495 10.48 27.58 -5.78
N ASP A 496 9.81 28.56 -6.35
CA ASP A 496 8.83 29.43 -5.66
C ASP A 496 7.40 29.07 -6.04
N VAL A 497 7.22 28.44 -7.22
CA VAL A 497 5.93 28.10 -7.80
C VAL A 497 5.93 26.64 -8.25
N LEU A 498 4.89 25.90 -7.85
CA LEU A 498 4.62 24.56 -8.35
C LEU A 498 3.29 24.54 -9.09
N ILE A 499 3.31 24.08 -10.33
CA ILE A 499 2.17 24.02 -11.23
C ILE A 499 1.77 22.56 -11.44
N GLY A 500 0.47 22.25 -11.42
CA GLY A 500 0.02 20.89 -11.72
C GLY A 500 -1.46 20.77 -12.06
N VAL A 501 -1.82 19.65 -12.68
CA VAL A 501 -3.19 19.36 -13.06
C VAL A 501 -3.99 18.81 -11.88
N ASN A 502 -3.37 17.98 -11.08
CA ASN A 502 -4.01 17.30 -9.95
C ASN A 502 -2.99 17.12 -8.79
N LEU A 503 -2.62 18.24 -8.23
CA LEU A 503 -1.70 18.29 -7.07
C LEU A 503 -2.31 17.69 -5.79
N LEU A 504 -3.59 17.25 -5.86
CA LEU A 504 -4.42 16.89 -4.72
C LEU A 504 -4.31 15.45 -4.27
N ARG A 505 -3.90 14.55 -5.17
CA ARG A 505 -3.98 13.09 -4.90
C ARG A 505 -2.96 12.57 -3.89
N GLU A 506 -2.08 13.42 -3.36
CA GLU A 506 -0.84 12.92 -2.75
C GLU A 506 -0.61 13.27 -1.29
N GLY A 507 -1.62 13.73 -0.55
CA GLY A 507 -1.48 13.94 0.90
C GLY A 507 -0.35 14.91 1.30
N LEU A 508 0.05 15.81 0.40
CA LEU A 508 1.20 16.69 0.57
C LEU A 508 1.00 17.67 1.70
N ASP A 509 1.90 17.63 2.66
CA ASP A 509 2.01 18.64 3.71
C ASP A 509 3.06 19.68 3.31
N LEU A 510 2.59 20.88 2.95
CA LEU A 510 3.42 22.00 2.49
C LEU A 510 3.11 23.27 3.28
N PRO A 511 3.61 23.40 4.50
CA PRO A 511 3.34 24.57 5.35
C PRO A 511 3.93 25.86 4.78
N GLU A 512 4.88 25.78 3.84
CA GLU A 512 5.49 26.93 3.15
C GLU A 512 4.56 27.56 2.11
N VAL A 513 3.50 26.85 1.69
CA VAL A 513 2.54 27.32 0.70
C VAL A 513 1.54 28.26 1.34
N SER A 514 1.59 29.54 0.96
CA SER A 514 0.64 30.56 1.40
C SER A 514 -0.40 30.91 0.34
N LEU A 515 -0.16 30.61 -0.93
CA LEU A 515 -1.11 30.86 -2.01
C LEU A 515 -1.42 29.58 -2.80
N VAL A 516 -2.71 29.30 -2.97
CA VAL A 516 -3.22 28.32 -3.92
C VAL A 516 -4.04 29.05 -4.98
N ALA A 517 -3.60 29.01 -6.23
CA ALA A 517 -4.29 29.58 -7.37
C ALA A 517 -4.97 28.49 -8.20
N ILE A 518 -6.26 28.63 -8.43
CA ILE A 518 -7.09 27.70 -9.20
C ILE A 518 -7.51 28.39 -10.49
N LEU A 519 -6.85 28.05 -11.60
CA LEU A 519 -7.19 28.61 -12.90
C LEU A 519 -8.44 27.95 -13.46
N ASP A 520 -9.27 28.74 -14.18
CA ASP A 520 -10.50 28.25 -14.80
C ASP A 520 -11.37 27.44 -13.81
N ALA A 521 -11.62 28.01 -12.64
CA ALA A 521 -12.33 27.33 -11.55
C ALA A 521 -13.80 27.08 -11.87
N ASP A 522 -14.38 27.82 -12.81
CA ASP A 522 -15.76 27.68 -13.31
C ASP A 522 -15.97 26.59 -14.37
N LYS A 523 -14.91 25.94 -14.81
CA LYS A 523 -15.00 24.81 -15.77
C LYS A 523 -15.35 23.53 -15.02
N GLU A 524 -16.63 23.35 -14.70
CA GLU A 524 -17.13 22.19 -13.96
C GLU A 524 -16.66 20.86 -14.56
N GLY A 525 -16.33 19.90 -13.69
CA GLY A 525 -15.87 18.59 -14.04
C GLY A 525 -15.14 17.93 -12.86
N PHE A 526 -14.56 16.78 -13.09
CA PHE A 526 -13.89 16.00 -12.05
C PHE A 526 -12.84 16.81 -11.25
N LEU A 527 -12.07 17.67 -11.94
CA LEU A 527 -11.01 18.50 -11.33
C LEU A 527 -11.54 19.78 -10.65
N ARG A 528 -12.77 20.13 -10.84
CA ARG A 528 -13.44 21.32 -10.28
C ARG A 528 -14.73 20.98 -9.55
N SER A 529 -14.92 19.71 -9.19
CA SER A 529 -16.00 19.28 -8.29
C SER A 529 -15.77 19.87 -6.89
N ARG A 530 -16.84 20.06 -6.09
CA ARG A 530 -16.76 20.49 -4.69
C ARG A 530 -15.65 19.77 -3.92
N ARG A 531 -15.61 18.45 -3.97
CA ARG A 531 -14.61 17.63 -3.28
C ARG A 531 -13.18 17.99 -3.70
N SER A 532 -12.95 18.15 -5.00
CA SER A 532 -11.65 18.53 -5.55
C SER A 532 -11.24 19.93 -5.10
N LEU A 533 -12.17 20.89 -5.11
CA LEU A 533 -11.93 22.26 -4.67
C LEU A 533 -11.61 22.33 -3.17
N VAL A 534 -12.41 21.68 -2.31
CA VAL A 534 -12.17 21.66 -0.85
C VAL A 534 -10.77 21.08 -0.53
N GLN A 535 -10.36 20.01 -1.20
CA GLN A 535 -9.02 19.45 -1.02
C GLN A 535 -7.91 20.40 -1.47
N THR A 536 -8.14 21.12 -2.58
CA THR A 536 -7.19 22.13 -3.09
C THR A 536 -7.06 23.30 -2.12
N VAL A 537 -8.16 23.83 -1.66
CA VAL A 537 -8.23 24.88 -0.65
C VAL A 537 -7.46 24.48 0.60
N GLY A 538 -7.65 23.26 1.07
CA GLY A 538 -6.97 22.71 2.24
C GLY A 538 -5.43 22.71 2.16
N ARG A 539 -4.82 22.86 0.97
CA ARG A 539 -3.35 22.96 0.85
C ARG A 539 -2.79 24.27 1.38
N ALA A 540 -3.56 25.35 1.36
CA ALA A 540 -3.17 26.63 1.96
C ALA A 540 -3.47 26.71 3.47
N ALA A 541 -4.21 25.76 4.02
CA ALA A 541 -4.74 25.81 5.39
C ALA A 541 -3.67 25.61 6.50
N ARG A 542 -2.42 25.32 6.14
CA ARG A 542 -1.30 25.16 7.09
C ARG A 542 -0.39 26.37 7.21
N ASN A 543 -0.67 27.41 6.43
CA ASN A 543 0.07 28.67 6.49
C ASN A 543 -0.77 29.76 7.16
N LEU A 544 -0.16 30.57 8.03
CA LEU A 544 -0.83 31.70 8.69
C LEU A 544 -1.40 32.72 7.69
N ASN A 545 -0.69 32.90 6.56
CA ASN A 545 -1.06 33.78 5.47
C ASN A 545 -1.79 33.05 4.34
N GLY A 546 -2.40 31.88 4.67
CA GLY A 546 -3.05 31.03 3.70
C GLY A 546 -4.17 31.73 2.94
N MET A 547 -4.08 31.74 1.61
CA MET A 547 -5.05 32.35 0.71
C MET A 547 -5.29 31.46 -0.50
N VAL A 548 -6.52 31.46 -1.00
CA VAL A 548 -6.90 30.77 -2.24
C VAL A 548 -7.52 31.77 -3.20
N ILE A 549 -7.06 31.78 -4.44
CA ILE A 549 -7.66 32.56 -5.50
C ILE A 549 -8.26 31.60 -6.52
N MET A 550 -9.57 31.69 -6.72
CA MET A 550 -10.31 31.01 -7.76
C MET A 550 -10.53 31.96 -8.94
N TYR A 551 -9.88 31.71 -10.07
CA TYR A 551 -10.13 32.50 -11.29
C TYR A 551 -11.33 31.93 -12.02
N ALA A 552 -12.40 32.71 -12.11
CA ALA A 552 -13.68 32.28 -12.65
C ALA A 552 -14.51 33.49 -13.12
N ASP A 553 -15.26 33.34 -14.20
CA ASP A 553 -16.20 34.37 -14.67
C ASP A 553 -17.59 34.18 -14.08
N VAL A 554 -17.90 32.94 -13.62
CA VAL A 554 -19.17 32.58 -13.00
C VAL A 554 -18.87 31.70 -11.77
N ILE A 555 -19.53 31.98 -10.64
CA ILE A 555 -19.47 31.11 -9.47
C ILE A 555 -20.39 29.92 -9.73
N THR A 556 -19.81 28.73 -9.84
CA THR A 556 -20.54 27.47 -10.03
C THR A 556 -21.09 26.95 -8.69
N GLU A 557 -21.99 25.97 -8.74
CA GLU A 557 -22.51 25.34 -7.53
C GLU A 557 -21.39 24.69 -6.69
N SER A 558 -20.45 24.01 -7.34
CA SER A 558 -19.29 23.41 -6.67
C SER A 558 -18.39 24.44 -5.99
N MET A 559 -18.20 25.60 -6.62
CA MET A 559 -17.45 26.72 -6.03
C MET A 559 -18.19 27.29 -4.83
N GLN A 560 -19.50 27.57 -4.97
CA GLN A 560 -20.31 28.14 -3.89
C GLN A 560 -20.31 27.22 -2.66
N GLN A 561 -20.55 25.94 -2.84
CA GLN A 561 -20.49 24.96 -1.74
C GLN A 561 -19.11 24.92 -1.08
N THR A 562 -18.02 25.04 -1.85
CA THR A 562 -16.67 25.09 -1.30
C THR A 562 -16.43 26.36 -0.49
N ILE A 563 -16.89 27.51 -0.96
CA ILE A 563 -16.77 28.81 -0.25
C ILE A 563 -17.57 28.77 1.05
N ASP A 564 -18.79 28.25 1.02
CA ASP A 564 -19.68 28.20 2.18
C ASP A 564 -19.15 27.21 3.25
N GLU A 565 -18.43 26.17 2.84
CA GLU A 565 -17.88 25.14 3.71
C GLU A 565 -16.54 25.56 4.34
N THR A 566 -15.79 26.47 3.68
CA THR A 566 -14.49 26.97 4.13
C THR A 566 -14.64 28.28 4.92
#